data_680c5c1473b5e887a1db1bdf295af3ed
#
_entry.id   680c5c1473b5e887a1db1bdf295af3ed
#
_cell.length_a   1.000
_cell.length_b   1.000
_cell.length_c   1.000
_cell.angle_alpha   90.00
_cell.angle_beta   90.00
_cell.angle_gamma   90.00
#
_symmetry.space_group_name_H-M   'P 1'
#
loop_
_entity.id
_entity.type
_entity.pdbx_description
1 polymer ?
#
loop_
_entity_poly.entity_id
_entity_poly.type
_entity_poly.pdbx_seq_one_letter_code
_entity_poly.pdbx_strand_id
1 'polypeptide(L)'
;MSVLLSIHDVTPAWQSQVETLWALCRERGATPALLVVPNWHGQWPLRAAPEGVAWIRARIQESAEVFLHGERHDEVGLPRAWRDHLRAAGRTAREGEFLTLDHAAAAERIERGLVLFSELGLSPIGFVPPAWLCKAGTHTACANAGL
;
A
#
# COMPACT_ATOMS: atom_id res chain seq x y z
N MET A 1 23.76 9.70 -8.33
CA MET A 1 22.72 9.87 -7.32
C MET A 1 21.52 9.09 -7.83
N SER A 2 21.06 8.08 -7.10
CA SER A 2 19.85 7.32 -7.48
C SER A 2 18.65 7.91 -6.76
N VAL A 3 17.55 8.07 -7.48
CA VAL A 3 16.26 8.56 -6.93
C VAL A 3 15.26 7.43 -7.05
N LEU A 4 14.63 7.06 -5.95
CA LEU A 4 13.48 6.16 -5.92
C LEU A 4 12.21 7.02 -6.05
N LEU A 5 11.38 6.68 -7.03
CA LEU A 5 10.11 7.34 -7.26
C LEU A 5 8.98 6.34 -7.06
N SER A 6 7.94 6.74 -6.34
CA SER A 6 6.77 5.90 -6.12
C SER A 6 5.47 6.70 -6.25
N ILE A 7 4.42 6.03 -6.73
CA ILE A 7 3.05 6.54 -6.70
C ILE A 7 2.33 5.81 -5.58
N HIS A 8 1.86 6.57 -4.60
CA HIS A 8 1.11 6.08 -3.45
C HIS A 8 -0.36 5.88 -3.78
N ASP A 9 -1.05 5.15 -2.93
CA ASP A 9 -2.51 5.03 -2.93
C ASP A 9 -3.06 4.55 -4.27
N VAL A 10 -2.38 3.57 -4.88
CA VAL A 10 -2.85 2.94 -6.11
C VAL A 10 -4.06 2.08 -5.78
N THR A 11 -5.24 2.61 -6.07
CA THR A 11 -6.54 2.05 -5.71
C THR A 11 -7.61 2.51 -6.70
N PRO A 12 -8.74 1.81 -6.85
CA PRO A 12 -9.83 2.26 -7.72
C PRO A 12 -10.37 3.64 -7.37
N ALA A 13 -10.31 4.03 -6.09
CA ALA A 13 -10.78 5.35 -5.65
C ALA A 13 -10.01 6.53 -6.29
N TRP A 14 -8.75 6.31 -6.65
CA TRP A 14 -7.85 7.33 -7.19
C TRP A 14 -7.33 7.00 -8.59
N GLN A 15 -8.00 6.11 -9.33
CA GLN A 15 -7.53 5.58 -10.61
C GLN A 15 -7.07 6.67 -11.58
N SER A 16 -7.89 7.70 -11.84
CA SER A 16 -7.57 8.75 -12.80
C SER A 16 -6.37 9.61 -12.38
N GLN A 17 -6.21 9.87 -11.08
CA GLN A 17 -5.08 10.61 -10.53
C GLN A 17 -3.78 9.78 -10.64
N VAL A 18 -3.87 8.50 -10.34
CA VAL A 18 -2.74 7.56 -10.47
C VAL A 18 -2.29 7.46 -11.93
N GLU A 19 -3.20 7.34 -12.88
CA GLU A 19 -2.91 7.33 -14.33
C GLU A 19 -2.23 8.62 -14.79
N THR A 20 -2.71 9.77 -14.30
CA THR A 20 -2.13 11.06 -14.59
C THR A 20 -0.69 11.16 -14.07
N LEU A 21 -0.47 10.75 -12.81
CA LEU A 21 0.87 10.75 -12.20
C LEU A 21 1.82 9.79 -12.92
N TRP A 22 1.33 8.62 -13.31
CA TRP A 22 2.11 7.68 -14.11
C TRP A 22 2.55 8.31 -15.43
N ALA A 23 1.63 8.91 -16.19
CA ALA A 23 1.94 9.55 -17.46
C ALA A 23 3.00 10.65 -17.30
N LEU A 24 2.85 11.51 -16.27
CA LEU A 24 3.83 12.55 -15.96
C LEU A 24 5.23 12.01 -15.64
N CYS A 25 5.33 10.88 -14.95
CA CYS A 25 6.61 10.21 -14.68
C CYS A 25 7.22 9.67 -15.97
N ARG A 26 6.41 9.00 -16.80
CA ARG A 26 6.87 8.40 -18.06
C ARG A 26 7.34 9.45 -19.08
N GLU A 27 6.67 10.58 -19.18
CA GLU A 27 7.11 11.72 -19.98
C GLU A 27 8.52 12.22 -19.62
N ARG A 28 8.93 12.01 -18.36
CA ARG A 28 10.25 12.38 -17.85
C ARG A 28 11.25 11.22 -17.83
N GLY A 29 10.91 10.11 -18.49
CA GLY A 29 11.78 8.93 -18.59
C GLY A 29 11.90 8.14 -17.27
N ALA A 30 10.99 8.36 -16.30
CA ALA A 30 10.99 7.65 -15.03
C ALA A 30 9.93 6.54 -14.99
N THR A 31 10.24 5.42 -14.34
CA THR A 31 9.28 4.35 -14.03
C THR A 31 9.10 4.30 -12.52
N PRO A 32 8.00 4.83 -11.99
CA PRO A 32 7.75 4.82 -10.55
C PRO A 32 7.31 3.43 -10.08
N ALA A 33 7.63 3.10 -8.83
CA ALA A 33 7.03 1.99 -8.12
C ALA A 33 5.57 2.31 -7.79
N LEU A 34 4.72 1.28 -7.73
CA LEU A 34 3.30 1.40 -7.42
C LEU A 34 3.04 0.86 -6.01
N LEU A 35 2.58 1.72 -5.12
CA LEU A 35 2.17 1.35 -3.76
C LEU A 35 0.67 1.07 -3.77
N VAL A 36 0.30 -0.22 -3.87
CA VAL A 36 -1.07 -0.67 -4.13
C VAL A 36 -1.80 -0.99 -2.83
N VAL A 37 -3.01 -0.44 -2.70
CA VAL A 37 -3.95 -0.73 -1.61
C VAL A 37 -5.09 -1.59 -2.14
N PRO A 38 -5.16 -2.89 -1.77
CA PRO A 38 -6.13 -3.82 -2.38
C PRO A 38 -7.58 -3.60 -1.96
N ASN A 39 -7.83 -2.91 -0.83
CA ASN A 39 -9.20 -2.70 -0.32
C ASN A 39 -9.35 -1.33 0.37
N TRP A 40 -9.15 -0.24 -0.37
CA TRP A 40 -9.14 1.12 0.15
C TRP A 40 -10.34 1.43 1.07
N HIS A 41 -10.04 1.73 2.32
CA HIS A 41 -11.00 2.00 3.41
C HIS A 41 -12.11 0.93 3.55
N GLY A 42 -11.90 -0.29 3.02
CA GLY A 42 -12.90 -1.35 2.98
C GLY A 42 -14.09 -1.08 2.06
N GLN A 43 -14.03 -0.03 1.24
CA GLN A 43 -15.12 0.41 0.37
C GLN A 43 -14.78 0.27 -1.12
N TRP A 44 -13.49 0.27 -1.46
CA TRP A 44 -13.01 0.23 -2.84
C TRP A 44 -12.11 -0.99 -3.07
N PRO A 45 -12.68 -2.21 -3.06
CA PRO A 45 -11.89 -3.41 -3.26
C PRO A 45 -11.41 -3.48 -4.72
N LEU A 46 -10.11 -3.66 -4.91
CA LEU A 46 -9.48 -3.75 -6.23
C LEU A 46 -10.08 -4.89 -7.07
N ARG A 47 -10.53 -5.98 -6.42
CA ARG A 47 -11.23 -7.11 -7.09
C ARG A 47 -12.53 -6.71 -7.80
N ALA A 48 -13.17 -5.60 -7.38
CA ALA A 48 -14.37 -5.08 -8.02
C ALA A 48 -14.06 -4.12 -9.18
N ALA A 49 -12.77 -3.85 -9.46
CA ALA A 49 -12.30 -2.93 -10.49
C ALA A 49 -11.36 -3.64 -11.47
N PRO A 50 -11.87 -4.51 -12.36
CA PRO A 50 -11.03 -5.29 -13.27
C PRO A 50 -10.17 -4.42 -14.19
N GLU A 51 -10.63 -3.21 -14.53
CA GLU A 51 -9.88 -2.23 -15.31
C GLU A 51 -8.64 -1.74 -14.56
N GLY A 52 -8.77 -1.46 -13.26
CA GLY A 52 -7.65 -1.08 -12.39
C GLY A 52 -6.61 -2.20 -12.27
N VAL A 53 -7.07 -3.45 -12.12
CA VAL A 53 -6.18 -4.63 -12.11
C VAL A 53 -5.46 -4.77 -13.45
N ALA A 54 -6.16 -4.64 -14.55
CA ALA A 54 -5.58 -4.72 -15.90
C ALA A 54 -4.55 -3.60 -16.10
N TRP A 55 -4.84 -2.40 -15.62
CA TRP A 55 -3.92 -1.27 -15.65
C TRP A 55 -2.64 -1.57 -14.87
N ILE A 56 -2.73 -2.05 -13.62
CA ILE A 56 -1.55 -2.41 -12.81
C ILE A 56 -0.71 -3.46 -13.53
N ARG A 57 -1.33 -4.51 -14.07
CA ARG A 57 -0.63 -5.56 -14.83
C ARG A 57 0.11 -5.00 -16.03
N ALA A 58 -0.49 -4.06 -16.77
CA ALA A 58 0.17 -3.40 -17.88
C ALA A 58 1.41 -2.60 -17.42
N ARG A 59 1.34 -1.95 -16.26
CA ARG A 59 2.50 -1.23 -15.69
C ARG A 59 3.62 -2.19 -15.27
N ILE A 60 3.29 -3.36 -14.72
CA ILE A 60 4.27 -4.41 -14.41
C ILE A 60 5.02 -4.84 -15.70
N GLN A 61 4.32 -4.99 -16.81
CA GLN A 61 4.95 -5.29 -18.11
C GLN A 61 5.86 -4.15 -18.60
N GLU A 62 5.64 -2.94 -18.14
CA GLU A 62 6.51 -1.77 -18.36
C GLU A 62 7.61 -1.63 -17.30
N SER A 63 7.88 -2.69 -16.53
CA SER A 63 8.89 -2.76 -15.47
C SER A 63 8.59 -1.95 -14.20
N ALA A 64 7.32 -1.64 -13.93
CA ALA A 64 6.95 -1.10 -12.64
C ALA A 64 7.07 -2.16 -11.54
N GLU A 65 7.68 -1.78 -10.44
CA GLU A 65 7.67 -2.57 -9.20
C GLU A 65 6.38 -2.31 -8.44
N VAL A 66 5.83 -3.36 -7.82
CA VAL A 66 4.59 -3.26 -7.04
C VAL A 66 4.86 -3.61 -5.59
N PHE A 67 4.39 -2.77 -4.69
CA PHE A 67 4.47 -2.96 -3.24
C PHE A 67 3.07 -3.04 -2.65
N LEU A 68 2.91 -3.88 -1.63
CA LEU A 68 1.72 -3.86 -0.79
C LEU A 68 1.76 -2.61 0.11
N HIS A 69 0.71 -1.78 0.05
CA HIS A 69 0.59 -0.53 0.82
C HIS A 69 -0.54 -0.61 1.84
N GLY A 70 -0.40 -1.55 2.78
CA GLY A 70 -1.47 -1.92 3.69
C GLY A 70 -2.56 -2.78 3.03
N GLU A 71 -3.53 -3.20 3.81
CA GLU A 71 -4.75 -3.86 3.31
C GLU A 71 -5.79 -2.81 2.94
N ARG A 72 -5.98 -1.81 3.81
CA ARG A 72 -7.12 -0.88 3.78
C ARG A 72 -6.72 0.60 3.78
N HIS A 73 -5.52 0.93 4.21
CA HIS A 73 -5.04 2.30 4.37
C HIS A 73 -5.83 3.14 5.39
N ASP A 74 -6.53 2.51 6.34
CA ASP A 74 -7.27 3.19 7.40
C ASP A 74 -6.95 2.61 8.79
N GLU A 75 -7.04 3.43 9.82
CA GLU A 75 -6.86 3.00 11.20
C GLU A 75 -8.16 2.36 11.71
N VAL A 76 -8.29 1.05 11.52
CA VAL A 76 -9.38 0.25 12.06
C VAL A 76 -8.83 -0.69 13.11
N GLY A 77 -9.37 -0.64 14.32
CA GLY A 77 -8.98 -1.52 15.40
C GLY A 77 -8.69 -0.79 16.71
N LEU A 78 -7.51 -1.00 17.31
CA LEU A 78 -7.17 -0.46 18.62
C LEU A 78 -7.04 1.06 18.62
N PRO A 79 -7.50 1.75 19.67
CA PRO A 79 -7.34 3.18 19.79
C PRO A 79 -5.84 3.54 19.91
N ARG A 80 -5.48 4.73 19.43
CA ARG A 80 -4.13 5.24 19.56
C ARG A 80 -3.74 5.41 21.04
N ALA A 81 -2.60 4.85 21.43
CA ALA A 81 -1.93 5.23 22.68
C ALA A 81 -1.41 6.67 22.56
N TRP A 82 -1.09 7.31 23.71
CA TRP A 82 -0.61 8.69 23.70
C TRP A 82 0.64 8.91 22.82
N ARG A 83 1.52 7.92 22.78
CA ARG A 83 2.73 7.93 21.91
C ARG A 83 2.35 7.83 20.44
N ASP A 84 1.30 7.11 20.10
CA ASP A 84 0.82 6.98 18.73
C ASP A 84 0.20 8.30 18.25
N HIS A 85 -0.48 9.04 19.15
CA HIS A 85 -0.94 10.40 18.85
C HIS A 85 0.21 11.35 18.49
N LEU A 86 1.32 11.29 19.25
CA LEU A 86 2.50 12.10 18.96
C LEU A 86 3.15 11.72 17.61
N ARG A 87 3.23 10.42 17.31
CA ARG A 87 3.80 9.92 16.04
C ARG A 87 2.94 10.28 14.83
N ALA A 88 1.63 10.33 15.01
CA ALA A 88 0.67 10.65 13.95
C ALA A 88 0.50 12.15 13.72
N ALA A 89 0.88 12.99 14.68
CA ALA A 89 0.68 14.43 14.62
C ALA A 89 1.34 15.05 13.38
N GLY A 90 0.55 15.71 12.54
CA GLY A 90 1.01 16.33 11.30
C GLY A 90 1.44 15.36 10.20
N ARG A 91 1.22 14.03 10.36
CA ARG A 91 1.65 13.00 9.40
C ARG A 91 0.50 12.25 8.75
N THR A 92 -0.62 12.09 9.44
CA THR A 92 -1.76 11.32 8.94
C THR A 92 -3.09 11.78 9.52
N ALA A 93 -4.14 11.74 8.71
CA ALA A 93 -5.54 11.98 9.07
C ALA A 93 -6.29 10.65 9.33
N ARG A 94 -5.70 9.73 10.13
CA ARG A 94 -6.17 8.37 10.41
C ARG A 94 -5.94 7.34 9.28
N GLU A 95 -4.87 7.52 8.53
CA GLU A 95 -4.47 6.63 7.45
C GLU A 95 -3.28 5.72 7.84
N GLY A 96 -2.80 5.83 9.09
CA GLY A 96 -1.70 5.01 9.60
C GLY A 96 -2.16 3.62 10.04
N GLU A 97 -2.60 2.79 9.11
CA GLU A 97 -3.18 1.46 9.36
C GLU A 97 -2.35 0.61 10.35
N PHE A 98 -1.01 0.66 10.25
CA PHE A 98 -0.10 -0.14 11.08
C PHE A 98 0.42 0.58 12.33
N LEU A 99 -0.05 1.80 12.59
CA LEU A 99 0.41 2.61 13.72
C LEU A 99 0.01 1.99 15.07
N THR A 100 -1.19 1.41 15.15
CA THR A 100 -1.74 0.90 16.41
C THR A 100 -1.63 -0.62 16.54
N LEU A 101 -1.36 -1.36 15.45
CA LEU A 101 -1.34 -2.81 15.43
C LEU A 101 -0.15 -3.38 16.21
N ASP A 102 -0.40 -4.46 16.95
CA ASP A 102 0.66 -5.31 17.48
C ASP A 102 1.18 -6.27 16.38
N HIS A 103 2.12 -7.15 16.73
CA HIS A 103 2.71 -8.10 15.79
C HIS A 103 1.67 -9.03 15.15
N ALA A 104 0.77 -9.61 15.95
CA ALA A 104 -0.21 -10.58 15.46
C ALA A 104 -1.23 -9.92 14.52
N ALA A 105 -1.76 -8.76 14.92
CA ALA A 105 -2.69 -7.99 14.10
C ALA A 105 -2.04 -7.45 12.82
N ALA A 106 -0.76 -7.06 12.88
CA ALA A 106 -0.01 -6.64 11.69
C ALA A 106 0.21 -7.82 10.73
N ALA A 107 0.58 -9.00 11.24
CA ALA A 107 0.76 -10.20 10.44
C ALA A 107 -0.55 -10.59 9.72
N GLU A 108 -1.66 -10.60 10.45
CA GLU A 108 -2.98 -10.90 9.88
C GLU A 108 -3.38 -9.91 8.77
N ARG A 109 -3.08 -8.60 8.94
CA ARG A 109 -3.33 -7.58 7.92
C ARG A 109 -2.50 -7.79 6.65
N ILE A 110 -1.20 -8.06 6.83
CA ILE A 110 -0.30 -8.34 5.72
C ILE A 110 -0.75 -9.57 4.97
N GLU A 111 -1.09 -10.67 5.69
CA GLU A 111 -1.59 -11.89 5.08
C GLU A 111 -2.86 -11.66 4.26
N ARG A 112 -3.86 -10.94 4.80
CA ARG A 112 -5.07 -10.60 4.03
C ARG A 112 -4.76 -9.79 2.78
N GLY A 113 -3.85 -8.82 2.88
CA GLY A 113 -3.39 -8.04 1.73
C GLY A 113 -2.75 -8.92 0.66
N LEU A 114 -1.88 -9.86 1.06
CA LEU A 114 -1.23 -10.81 0.16
C LEU A 114 -2.21 -11.79 -0.50
N VAL A 115 -3.21 -12.26 0.25
CA VAL A 115 -4.30 -13.10 -0.30
C VAL A 115 -5.03 -12.34 -1.40
N LEU A 116 -5.43 -11.09 -1.14
CA LEU A 116 -6.09 -10.25 -2.15
C LEU A 116 -5.22 -10.03 -3.39
N PHE A 117 -3.91 -9.83 -3.22
CA PHE A 117 -2.97 -9.73 -4.35
C PHE A 117 -2.91 -11.05 -5.14
N SER A 118 -2.80 -12.18 -4.45
CA SER A 118 -2.75 -13.51 -5.08
C SER A 118 -4.00 -13.82 -5.89
N GLU A 119 -5.18 -13.51 -5.35
CA GLU A 119 -6.47 -13.66 -6.05
C GLU A 119 -6.51 -12.85 -7.35
N LEU A 120 -5.81 -11.72 -7.39
CA LEU A 120 -5.72 -10.84 -8.55
C LEU A 120 -4.55 -11.18 -9.48
N GLY A 121 -3.80 -12.24 -9.18
CA GLY A 121 -2.59 -12.61 -9.92
C GLY A 121 -1.51 -11.52 -9.89
N LEU A 122 -1.42 -10.80 -8.78
CA LEU A 122 -0.38 -9.82 -8.48
C LEU A 122 0.58 -10.38 -7.44
N SER A 123 1.85 -9.97 -7.51
CA SER A 123 2.89 -10.36 -6.55
C SER A 123 3.66 -9.11 -6.14
N PRO A 124 3.51 -8.64 -4.91
CA PRO A 124 4.29 -7.51 -4.44
C PRO A 124 5.73 -7.93 -4.17
N ILE A 125 6.69 -7.04 -4.43
CA ILE A 125 8.11 -7.28 -4.12
C ILE A 125 8.51 -6.81 -2.72
N GLY A 126 7.57 -6.19 -1.98
CA GLY A 126 7.82 -5.66 -0.65
C GLY A 126 6.58 -4.99 -0.08
N PHE A 127 6.75 -4.41 1.09
CA PHE A 127 5.72 -3.71 1.85
C PHE A 127 6.14 -2.30 2.21
N VAL A 128 5.24 -1.34 2.04
CA VAL A 128 5.41 0.04 2.53
C VAL A 128 4.22 0.36 3.43
N PRO A 129 4.43 0.68 4.72
CA PRO A 129 3.32 0.97 5.62
C PRO A 129 2.64 2.29 5.26
N PRO A 130 1.29 2.34 5.28
CA PRO A 130 0.54 3.58 5.15
C PRO A 130 1.04 4.68 6.08
N ALA A 131 1.08 5.92 5.56
CA ALA A 131 1.61 7.09 6.24
C ALA A 131 3.07 6.94 6.75
N TRP A 132 3.81 5.90 6.30
CA TRP A 132 5.15 5.54 6.79
C TRP A 132 5.19 5.25 8.30
N LEU A 133 4.06 4.82 8.88
CA LEU A 133 3.88 4.60 10.30
C LEU A 133 3.60 3.12 10.60
N CYS A 134 4.51 2.49 11.33
CA CYS A 134 4.32 1.14 11.86
C CYS A 134 5.07 0.94 13.18
N LYS A 135 4.80 -0.17 13.86
CA LYS A 135 5.55 -0.64 15.04
C LYS A 135 6.61 -1.65 14.62
N ALA A 136 7.56 -1.91 15.50
CA ALA A 136 8.63 -2.90 15.26
C ALA A 136 8.07 -4.30 14.91
N GLY A 137 6.95 -4.70 15.50
CA GLY A 137 6.29 -5.97 15.21
C GLY A 137 5.86 -6.11 13.74
N THR A 138 5.57 -5.00 13.05
CA THR A 138 5.24 -5.01 11.62
C THR A 138 6.44 -5.44 10.76
N HIS A 139 7.66 -5.00 11.10
CA HIS A 139 8.86 -5.43 10.36
C HIS A 139 9.08 -6.94 10.46
N THR A 140 8.87 -7.52 11.67
CA THR A 140 8.95 -8.97 11.85
C THR A 140 7.88 -9.69 11.07
N ALA A 141 6.65 -9.16 11.05
CA ALA A 141 5.54 -9.72 10.28
C ALA A 141 5.83 -9.71 8.76
N CYS A 142 6.38 -8.61 8.23
CA CYS A 142 6.80 -8.52 6.82
C CYS A 142 7.88 -9.57 6.48
N ALA A 143 8.94 -9.66 7.30
CA ALA A 143 10.00 -10.64 7.08
C ALA A 143 9.48 -12.08 7.09
N ASN A 144 8.55 -12.42 8.00
CA ASN A 144 7.94 -13.74 8.07
C ASN A 144 7.04 -14.04 6.85
N ALA A 145 6.48 -13.00 6.24
CA ALA A 145 5.66 -13.09 5.04
C ALA A 145 6.50 -13.08 3.73
N GLY A 146 7.82 -12.95 3.82
CA GLY A 146 8.70 -12.92 2.66
C GLY A 146 8.76 -11.57 1.93
N LEU A 147 8.43 -10.47 2.63
CA LEU A 147 8.42 -9.09 2.12
C LEU A 147 9.58 -8.25 2.65
#